data_5618e3d1b1d5ec27b11255b5fe4c4e0f
#
_entry.id   5618e3d1b1d5ec27b11255b5fe4c4e0f
#
_cell.length_a   1.000
_cell.length_b   1.000
_cell.length_c   1.000
_cell.angle_alpha   90.00
_cell.angle_beta   90.00
_cell.angle_gamma   90.00
#
_symmetry.space_group_name_H-M   'P 1'
#
loop_
_entity.id
_entity.type
_entity.pdbx_description
1 polymer ?
#
loop_
_entity_poly.entity_id
_entity_poly.type
_entity_poly.pdbx_seq_one_letter_code
_entity_poly.pdbx_strand_id
1 'polypeptide(L)'
;KERQGTARPLMFVMLDELNKYAPREGDSPIKQLLLDIAERGRSLGVILIGAQQTASEVERRIVANCAIRVAGRLDAAEAERPEYGYLPPAQRQRATLAKPGTMFIAQPDIPVPLAVDFPFPAWATRPSEKGEWAGHDASPPRPADPFAAEGEVVDGEIENLTTPRFRHD
;
A
#
# COMPACT_ATOMS: atom_id res chain seq x y z
N LYS A 1 -35.84 -11.68 -4.38
CA LYS A 1 -34.99 -12.77 -3.79
C LYS A 1 -33.59 -12.23 -3.72
N GLU A 2 -33.22 -11.65 -2.57
CA GLU A 2 -31.83 -11.30 -2.26
C GLU A 2 -31.02 -12.57 -2.27
N ARG A 3 -30.08 -12.66 -3.21
CA ARG A 3 -29.04 -13.69 -3.15
C ARG A 3 -28.19 -13.32 -1.93
N GLN A 4 -28.31 -14.07 -0.86
CA GLN A 4 -27.30 -14.13 0.19
C GLN A 4 -26.02 -14.65 -0.47
N GLY A 5 -25.24 -13.72 -1.03
CA GLY A 5 -23.92 -14.02 -1.54
C GLY A 5 -23.02 -14.35 -0.37
N THR A 6 -22.54 -15.57 -0.28
CA THR A 6 -21.40 -15.87 0.57
C THR A 6 -20.27 -14.91 0.22
N ALA A 7 -19.85 -14.08 1.19
CA ALA A 7 -18.76 -13.15 0.99
C ALA A 7 -17.52 -13.95 0.55
N ARG A 8 -17.04 -13.70 -0.66
CA ARG A 8 -15.81 -14.33 -1.12
C ARG A 8 -14.65 -13.76 -0.32
N PRO A 9 -13.73 -14.58 0.18
CA PRO A 9 -12.53 -14.07 0.84
C PRO A 9 -11.74 -13.21 -0.16
N LEU A 10 -11.24 -12.06 0.30
CA LEU A 10 -10.32 -11.25 -0.47
C LEU A 10 -8.89 -11.76 -0.24
N MET A 11 -8.17 -11.92 -1.34
CA MET A 11 -6.75 -12.28 -1.32
C MET A 11 -5.93 -11.06 -1.73
N PHE A 12 -4.96 -10.67 -0.89
CA PHE A 12 -4.01 -9.62 -1.19
C PHE A 12 -2.69 -10.25 -1.63
N VAL A 13 -2.24 -9.90 -2.82
CA VAL A 13 -0.93 -10.28 -3.35
C VAL A 13 -0.05 -9.04 -3.30
N MET A 14 0.93 -9.02 -2.40
CA MET A 14 1.87 -7.91 -2.24
C MET A 14 3.21 -8.29 -2.82
N LEU A 15 3.70 -7.48 -3.76
CA LEU A 15 5.00 -7.69 -4.41
C LEU A 15 5.84 -6.43 -4.26
N ASP A 16 6.98 -6.56 -3.61
CA ASP A 16 8.05 -5.57 -3.64
C ASP A 16 8.91 -5.78 -4.89
N GLU A 17 9.37 -4.68 -5.49
CA GLU A 17 10.10 -4.68 -6.76
C GLU A 17 9.34 -5.42 -7.88
N LEU A 18 8.11 -4.98 -8.13
CA LEU A 18 7.19 -5.58 -9.11
C LEU A 18 7.83 -5.75 -10.51
N ASN A 19 8.76 -4.88 -10.90
CA ASN A 19 9.53 -4.98 -12.13
C ASN A 19 10.34 -6.30 -12.25
N LYS A 20 10.72 -6.93 -11.14
CA LYS A 20 11.38 -8.25 -11.18
C LYS A 20 10.46 -9.39 -11.61
N TYR A 21 9.19 -9.28 -11.30
CA TYR A 21 8.17 -10.31 -11.61
C TYR A 21 7.43 -10.03 -12.90
N ALA A 22 7.22 -8.76 -13.20
CA ALA A 22 6.54 -8.31 -14.41
C ALA A 22 7.33 -7.18 -15.09
N PRO A 23 8.53 -7.49 -15.63
CA PRO A 23 9.33 -6.51 -16.36
C PRO A 23 8.62 -6.03 -17.62
N ARG A 24 8.95 -4.82 -18.05
CA ARG A 24 8.40 -4.23 -19.29
C ARG A 24 8.68 -5.09 -20.50
N GLU A 25 9.88 -5.64 -20.59
CA GLU A 25 10.31 -6.50 -21.69
C GLU A 25 10.41 -7.96 -21.24
N GLY A 26 10.36 -8.87 -22.22
CA GLY A 26 10.38 -10.29 -21.96
C GLY A 26 9.02 -10.83 -21.49
N ASP A 27 8.93 -12.15 -21.42
CA ASP A 27 7.74 -12.88 -21.00
C ASP A 27 8.10 -13.99 -20.02
N SER A 28 7.20 -14.28 -19.10
CA SER A 28 7.33 -15.37 -18.15
C SER A 28 5.94 -15.82 -17.66
N PRO A 29 5.81 -17.04 -17.18
CA PRO A 29 4.55 -17.53 -16.61
C PRO A 29 4.06 -16.66 -15.44
N ILE A 30 4.97 -16.11 -14.62
CA ILE A 30 4.64 -15.22 -13.52
C ILE A 30 4.09 -13.90 -14.07
N LYS A 31 4.72 -13.32 -15.07
CA LYS A 31 4.24 -12.10 -15.73
C LYS A 31 2.83 -12.27 -16.27
N GLN A 32 2.55 -13.39 -16.94
CA GLN A 32 1.22 -13.70 -17.48
C GLN A 32 0.18 -13.84 -16.35
N LEU A 33 0.52 -14.50 -15.26
CA LEU A 33 -0.35 -14.60 -14.09
C LEU A 33 -0.66 -13.22 -13.47
N LEU A 34 0.35 -12.37 -13.36
CA LEU A 34 0.16 -11.02 -12.82
C LEU A 34 -0.67 -10.13 -13.74
N LEU A 35 -0.53 -10.27 -15.05
CA LEU A 35 -1.41 -9.62 -16.04
C LEU A 35 -2.86 -10.06 -15.85
N ASP A 36 -3.09 -11.35 -15.69
CA ASP A 36 -4.42 -11.91 -15.46
C ASP A 36 -5.06 -11.37 -14.17
N ILE A 37 -4.27 -11.29 -13.12
CA ILE A 37 -4.70 -10.69 -11.83
C ILE A 37 -5.00 -9.18 -12.02
N ALA A 38 -4.16 -8.43 -12.71
CA ALA A 38 -4.38 -7.01 -12.93
C ALA A 38 -5.65 -6.72 -13.74
N GLU A 39 -5.98 -7.58 -14.69
CA GLU A 39 -7.15 -7.41 -15.57
C GLU A 39 -8.44 -7.98 -14.96
N ARG A 40 -8.37 -9.10 -14.25
CA ARG A 40 -9.54 -9.86 -13.78
C ARG A 40 -9.60 -10.08 -12.26
N GLY A 41 -8.58 -9.66 -11.52
CA GLY A 41 -8.47 -9.91 -10.08
C GLY A 41 -9.72 -9.49 -9.30
N ARG A 42 -10.35 -8.37 -9.69
CA ARG A 42 -11.59 -7.90 -9.06
C ARG A 42 -12.69 -8.97 -9.06
N SER A 43 -12.89 -9.66 -10.17
CA SER A 43 -13.92 -10.73 -10.28
C SER A 43 -13.53 -12.00 -9.52
N LEU A 44 -12.23 -12.20 -9.29
CA LEU A 44 -11.68 -13.34 -8.56
C LEU A 44 -11.53 -13.07 -7.06
N GLY A 45 -11.74 -11.83 -6.60
CA GLY A 45 -11.48 -11.43 -5.22
C GLY A 45 -9.98 -11.32 -4.90
N VAL A 46 -9.13 -11.11 -5.94
CA VAL A 46 -7.68 -10.95 -5.78
C VAL A 46 -7.29 -9.50 -6.01
N ILE A 47 -6.55 -8.92 -5.07
CA ILE A 47 -6.05 -7.56 -5.11
C ILE A 47 -4.53 -7.60 -5.21
N LEU A 48 -3.99 -7.03 -6.29
CA LEU A 48 -2.54 -6.88 -6.48
C LEU A 48 -2.07 -5.55 -5.90
N ILE A 49 -1.07 -5.59 -5.05
CA ILE A 49 -0.36 -4.42 -4.53
C ILE A 49 1.10 -4.57 -4.95
N GLY A 50 1.56 -3.68 -5.82
CA GLY A 50 2.95 -3.68 -6.30
C GLY A 50 3.69 -2.43 -5.85
N ALA A 51 4.90 -2.60 -5.35
CA ALA A 51 5.84 -1.52 -5.09
C ALA A 51 7.03 -1.63 -6.06
N GLN A 52 7.52 -0.50 -6.52
CA GLN A 52 8.69 -0.41 -7.41
C GLN A 52 9.33 0.98 -7.29
N GLN A 53 10.59 1.07 -7.65
CA GLN A 53 11.32 2.34 -7.70
C GLN A 53 11.00 3.12 -8.99
N THR A 54 10.88 2.41 -10.11
CA THR A 54 10.66 2.96 -11.47
C THR A 54 9.46 2.28 -12.12
N ALA A 55 8.36 3.01 -12.31
CA ALA A 55 7.16 2.46 -12.96
C ALA A 55 7.38 2.20 -14.45
N SER A 56 8.31 2.89 -15.07
CA SER A 56 8.66 2.71 -16.49
C SER A 56 9.29 1.34 -16.80
N GLU A 57 9.80 0.63 -15.79
CA GLU A 57 10.36 -0.73 -15.94
C GLU A 57 9.32 -1.84 -15.80
N VAL A 58 8.12 -1.51 -15.35
CA VAL A 58 7.03 -2.48 -15.15
C VAL A 58 6.20 -2.62 -16.42
N GLU A 59 5.63 -3.81 -16.62
CA GLU A 59 4.67 -4.08 -17.70
C GLU A 59 3.54 -3.05 -17.73
N ARG A 60 3.38 -2.38 -18.85
CA ARG A 60 2.43 -1.26 -19.03
C ARG A 60 0.99 -1.62 -18.71
N ARG A 61 0.55 -2.81 -19.09
CA ARG A 61 -0.82 -3.26 -18.88
C ARG A 61 -1.14 -3.39 -17.39
N ILE A 62 -0.18 -3.80 -16.57
CA ILE A 62 -0.34 -3.85 -15.12
C ILE A 62 -0.47 -2.43 -14.57
N VAL A 63 0.45 -1.52 -14.93
CA VAL A 63 0.41 -0.12 -14.48
C VAL A 63 -0.89 0.56 -14.93
N ALA A 64 -1.35 0.32 -16.16
CA ALA A 64 -2.58 0.91 -16.69
C ALA A 64 -3.84 0.44 -15.95
N ASN A 65 -3.86 -0.79 -15.44
CA ASN A 65 -4.99 -1.37 -14.70
C ASN A 65 -5.00 -1.02 -13.20
N CYS A 66 -3.95 -0.34 -12.68
CA CYS A 66 -3.94 0.12 -11.30
C CYS A 66 -4.97 1.22 -11.09
N ALA A 67 -6.00 0.94 -10.27
CA ALA A 67 -7.01 1.91 -9.89
C ALA A 67 -6.47 2.96 -8.91
N ILE A 68 -5.63 2.54 -7.96
CA ILE A 68 -4.98 3.42 -6.99
C ILE A 68 -3.50 3.48 -7.34
N ARG A 69 -2.96 4.70 -7.44
CA ARG A 69 -1.55 4.94 -7.73
C ARG A 69 -0.97 5.85 -6.67
N VAL A 70 0.16 5.46 -6.13
CA VAL A 70 0.87 6.21 -5.11
C VAL A 70 2.29 6.48 -5.61
N ALA A 71 2.67 7.74 -5.72
CA ALA A 71 4.03 8.13 -6.07
C ALA A 71 4.66 8.89 -4.90
N GLY A 72 5.82 8.47 -4.48
CA GLY A 72 6.68 9.22 -3.56
C GLY A 72 7.55 10.23 -4.32
N ARG A 73 8.76 10.46 -3.82
CA ARG A 73 9.74 11.26 -4.52
C ARG A 73 10.18 10.56 -5.81
N LEU A 74 10.13 11.30 -6.92
CA LEU A 74 10.50 10.81 -8.25
C LEU A 74 11.83 11.42 -8.70
N ASP A 75 12.59 10.65 -9.48
CA ASP A 75 13.64 11.22 -10.31
C ASP A 75 13.01 12.11 -11.41
N ALA A 76 13.71 13.16 -11.82
CA ALA A 76 13.19 14.11 -12.81
C ALA A 76 12.92 13.46 -14.17
N ALA A 77 13.79 12.55 -14.62
CA ALA A 77 13.61 11.84 -15.90
C ALA A 77 12.45 10.84 -15.82
N GLU A 78 12.26 10.18 -14.66
CA GLU A 78 11.15 9.26 -14.43
C GLU A 78 9.81 10.02 -14.37
N ALA A 79 9.76 11.20 -13.75
CA ALA A 79 8.56 12.01 -13.65
C ALA A 79 7.97 12.42 -15.01
N GLU A 80 8.78 12.50 -16.05
CA GLU A 80 8.34 12.79 -17.43
C GLU A 80 7.81 11.57 -18.19
N ARG A 81 7.89 10.38 -17.60
CA ARG A 81 7.39 9.16 -18.24
C ARG A 81 5.87 9.12 -18.30
N PRO A 82 5.29 8.49 -19.34
CA PRO A 82 3.84 8.38 -19.51
C PRO A 82 3.12 7.72 -18.35
N GLU A 83 3.81 6.84 -17.63
CA GLU A 83 3.32 6.12 -16.47
C GLU A 83 2.87 7.07 -15.33
N TYR A 84 3.44 8.29 -15.28
CA TYR A 84 3.08 9.34 -14.33
C TYR A 84 2.16 10.42 -14.90
N GLY A 85 1.61 10.20 -16.09
CA GLY A 85 0.67 11.13 -16.74
C GLY A 85 -0.62 11.39 -15.94
N TYR A 86 -0.92 10.57 -14.93
CA TYR A 86 -2.02 10.81 -14.01
C TYR A 86 -1.77 11.97 -13.04
N LEU A 87 -0.52 12.38 -12.85
CA LEU A 87 -0.16 13.56 -12.07
C LEU A 87 -0.15 14.80 -12.99
N PRO A 88 -0.86 15.88 -12.63
CA PRO A 88 -0.72 17.17 -13.31
C PRO A 88 0.74 17.65 -13.32
N PRO A 89 1.15 18.43 -14.32
CA PRO A 89 2.55 18.88 -14.46
C PRO A 89 3.12 19.53 -13.18
N ALA A 90 2.34 20.38 -12.51
CA ALA A 90 2.76 21.01 -11.26
C ALA A 90 3.00 19.98 -10.13
N GLN A 91 2.20 18.91 -10.06
CA GLN A 91 2.39 17.87 -9.06
C GLN A 91 3.57 16.95 -9.41
N ARG A 92 3.81 16.66 -10.68
CA ARG A 92 5.02 15.93 -11.12
C ARG A 92 6.28 16.67 -10.71
N GLN A 93 6.32 18.00 -10.96
CA GLN A 93 7.44 18.83 -10.53
C GLN A 93 7.59 18.83 -9.00
N ARG A 94 6.50 18.91 -8.25
CA ARG A 94 6.56 18.81 -6.78
C ARG A 94 7.04 17.45 -6.31
N ALA A 95 6.70 16.37 -7.00
CA ALA A 95 7.14 15.03 -6.67
C ALA A 95 8.67 14.87 -6.78
N THR A 96 9.34 15.57 -7.70
CA THR A 96 10.80 15.52 -7.81
C THR A 96 11.50 16.20 -6.62
N LEU A 97 10.82 17.11 -5.94
CA LEU A 97 11.33 17.87 -4.79
C LEU A 97 10.70 17.39 -3.47
N ALA A 98 9.91 16.33 -3.50
CA ALA A 98 9.19 15.85 -2.33
C ALA A 98 10.13 15.42 -1.22
N LYS A 99 9.76 15.75 0.02
CA LYS A 99 10.46 15.27 1.22
C LYS A 99 10.14 13.80 1.47
N PRO A 100 11.00 13.06 2.18
CA PRO A 100 10.66 11.73 2.65
C PRO A 100 9.32 11.75 3.41
N GLY A 101 8.45 10.78 3.13
CA GLY A 101 7.11 10.70 3.72
C GLY A 101 6.02 11.43 2.94
N THR A 102 6.35 12.35 2.02
CA THR A 102 5.35 12.96 1.14
C THR A 102 5.02 12.01 -0.01
N MET A 103 3.72 11.72 -0.20
CA MET A 103 3.20 10.88 -1.26
C MET A 103 2.10 11.58 -2.05
N PHE A 104 2.00 11.28 -3.33
CA PHE A 104 0.94 11.74 -4.23
C PHE A 104 0.04 10.54 -4.56
N ILE A 105 -1.22 10.61 -4.16
CA ILE A 105 -2.19 9.52 -4.28
C ILE A 105 -3.24 9.89 -5.30
N ALA A 106 -3.38 9.10 -6.34
CA ALA A 106 -4.49 9.17 -7.29
C ALA A 106 -5.40 7.96 -7.10
N GLN A 107 -6.70 8.21 -7.09
CA GLN A 107 -7.74 7.18 -6.98
C GLN A 107 -8.99 7.61 -7.75
N PRO A 108 -9.86 6.66 -8.21
CA PRO A 108 -10.98 6.98 -9.09
C PRO A 108 -12.03 7.92 -8.50
N ASP A 109 -12.27 7.85 -7.19
CA ASP A 109 -13.33 8.60 -6.52
C ASP A 109 -12.97 10.06 -6.25
N ILE A 110 -11.70 10.41 -6.40
CA ILE A 110 -11.19 11.77 -6.19
C ILE A 110 -10.58 12.28 -7.49
N PRO A 111 -11.16 13.35 -8.10
CA PRO A 111 -10.77 13.78 -9.45
C PRO A 111 -9.37 14.40 -9.54
N VAL A 112 -8.79 14.78 -8.40
CA VAL A 112 -7.44 15.40 -8.35
C VAL A 112 -6.56 14.58 -7.42
N PRO A 113 -5.32 14.22 -7.82
CA PRO A 113 -4.41 13.53 -6.92
C PRO A 113 -4.14 14.32 -5.63
N LEU A 114 -4.13 13.62 -4.51
CA LEU A 114 -3.89 14.19 -3.19
C LEU A 114 -2.40 14.14 -2.86
N ALA A 115 -1.86 15.24 -2.33
CA ALA A 115 -0.56 15.22 -1.67
C ALA A 115 -0.78 14.94 -0.19
N VAL A 116 -0.16 13.88 0.33
CA VAL A 116 -0.31 13.42 1.71
C VAL A 116 1.06 13.26 2.35
N ASP A 117 1.22 13.81 3.53
CA ASP A 117 2.42 13.59 4.34
C ASP A 117 2.15 12.46 5.34
N PHE A 118 2.87 11.35 5.19
CA PHE A 118 2.80 10.24 6.12
C PHE A 118 3.69 10.51 7.32
N PRO A 119 3.21 10.25 8.54
CA PRO A 119 4.04 10.37 9.73
C PRO A 119 5.18 9.37 9.68
N PHE A 120 6.28 9.71 10.35
CA PHE A 120 7.41 8.81 10.47
C PHE A 120 6.98 7.52 11.18
N PRO A 121 7.25 6.33 10.60
CA PRO A 121 6.79 5.08 11.18
C PRO A 121 7.50 4.81 12.53
N ALA A 122 6.73 4.45 13.54
CA ALA A 122 7.26 4.19 14.90
C ALA A 122 8.27 3.03 14.94
N TRP A 123 8.25 2.14 13.94
CA TRP A 123 9.19 1.01 13.80
C TRP A 123 10.45 1.34 13.02
N ALA A 124 10.64 2.56 12.56
CA ALA A 124 11.84 2.92 11.82
C ALA A 124 13.08 2.79 12.71
N THR A 125 14.06 2.06 12.20
CA THR A 125 15.19 1.58 13.00
C THR A 125 16.43 2.46 12.90
N ARG A 126 16.48 3.43 11.97
CA ARG A 126 17.65 4.30 11.80
C ARG A 126 17.57 5.51 12.73
N PRO A 127 18.50 5.65 13.71
CA PRO A 127 18.51 6.79 14.63
C PRO A 127 18.65 8.15 13.92
N SER A 128 19.36 8.21 12.79
CA SER A 128 19.51 9.41 11.96
C SER A 128 18.21 9.91 11.35
N GLU A 129 17.31 9.00 11.01
CA GLU A 129 16.01 9.35 10.44
C GLU A 129 15.06 9.90 11.51
N LYS A 130 15.21 9.50 12.79
CA LYS A 130 14.42 10.04 13.90
C LYS A 130 14.71 11.51 14.17
N GLY A 131 15.95 11.96 13.97
CA GLY A 131 16.37 13.35 14.23
C GLY A 131 15.80 14.35 13.24
N GLU A 132 15.68 13.97 11.96
CA GLU A 132 15.15 14.86 10.91
C GLU A 132 13.62 15.07 11.04
N TRP A 133 12.92 14.12 11.68
CA TRP A 133 11.46 14.15 11.84
C TRP A 133 11.00 14.68 13.20
N ALA A 134 11.89 14.74 14.18
CA ALA A 134 11.57 15.26 15.53
C ALA A 134 11.10 16.73 15.53
N GLY A 135 11.35 17.48 14.44
CA GLY A 135 10.87 18.85 14.26
C GLY A 135 9.43 18.96 13.75
N HIS A 136 8.79 17.87 13.38
CA HIS A 136 7.41 17.82 12.86
C HIS A 136 6.42 17.15 13.82
N ASP A 137 6.85 16.83 15.04
CA ASP A 137 6.00 16.16 16.03
C ASP A 137 5.05 17.14 16.75
N ALA A 138 4.26 17.86 15.92
CA ALA A 138 2.95 18.33 16.31
C ALA A 138 1.91 17.34 15.76
N SER A 139 2.01 16.08 16.15
CA SER A 139 0.90 15.15 15.94
C SER A 139 -0.32 15.74 16.66
N PRO A 140 -1.44 15.98 15.95
CA PRO A 140 -2.66 16.36 16.64
C PRO A 140 -2.96 15.28 17.68
N PRO A 141 -3.51 15.64 18.85
CA PRO A 141 -3.84 14.65 19.87
C PRO A 141 -4.69 13.56 19.22
N ARG A 142 -4.27 12.32 19.46
CA ARG A 142 -5.02 11.15 18.94
C ARG A 142 -6.48 11.32 19.35
N PRO A 143 -7.46 11.30 18.43
CA PRO A 143 -8.86 11.33 18.82
C PRO A 143 -9.09 10.22 19.84
N ALA A 144 -9.79 10.52 20.92
CA ALA A 144 -10.12 9.54 21.94
C ALA A 144 -10.76 8.33 21.24
N ASP A 145 -10.26 7.15 21.57
CA ASP A 145 -10.79 5.90 21.03
C ASP A 145 -12.26 5.79 21.44
N PRO A 146 -13.23 5.87 20.54
CA PRO A 146 -14.64 5.78 20.90
C PRO A 146 -15.04 4.39 21.41
N PHE A 147 -14.10 3.41 21.37
CA PHE A 147 -14.26 2.06 21.88
C PHE A 147 -13.42 1.77 23.14
N ALA A 148 -12.71 2.75 23.68
CA ALA A 148 -12.12 2.64 24.99
C ALA A 148 -13.25 2.64 26.06
N ALA A 149 -13.91 1.48 26.20
CA ALA A 149 -14.79 1.26 27.32
C ALA A 149 -13.94 1.37 28.61
N GLU A 150 -14.42 2.15 29.57
CA GLU A 150 -13.89 2.21 30.92
C GLU A 150 -13.94 0.79 31.54
N GLY A 151 -12.87 0.03 31.34
CA GLY A 151 -12.66 -1.29 31.90
C GLY A 151 -11.44 -1.22 32.80
N GLU A 152 -11.70 -1.19 34.08
CA GLU A 152 -10.74 -1.39 35.16
C GLU A 152 -9.92 -2.65 34.88
N VAL A 153 -8.62 -2.51 34.59
CA VAL A 153 -7.71 -3.66 34.45
C VAL A 153 -7.47 -4.21 35.84
N VAL A 154 -8.18 -5.29 36.17
CA VAL A 154 -7.86 -6.12 37.32
C VAL A 154 -6.69 -7.01 36.91
N ASP A 155 -5.53 -6.83 37.56
CA ASP A 155 -4.38 -7.73 37.44
C ASP A 155 -4.80 -9.15 37.89
N GLY A 156 -5.07 -10.01 36.91
CA GLY A 156 -5.36 -11.43 37.11
C GLY A 156 -4.28 -12.28 36.44
N GLU A 157 -3.59 -13.04 37.25
CA GLU A 157 -2.61 -14.05 36.87
C GLU A 157 -3.12 -14.95 35.74
N ILE A 158 -2.33 -15.07 34.66
CA ILE A 158 -2.61 -16.01 33.60
C ILE A 158 -2.11 -17.38 34.03
N GLU A 159 -2.99 -18.19 34.61
CA GLU A 159 -2.75 -19.61 34.80
C GLU A 159 -2.79 -20.37 33.47
N ASN A 160 -1.83 -21.25 33.29
CA ASN A 160 -1.55 -22.10 32.14
C ASN A 160 -2.79 -22.83 31.60
N LEU A 161 -3.24 -22.46 30.41
CA LEU A 161 -4.18 -23.25 29.63
C LEU A 161 -3.45 -24.36 28.88
N THR A 162 -3.53 -25.57 29.43
CA THR A 162 -3.06 -26.84 28.87
C THR A 162 -3.77 -27.15 27.55
N THR A 163 -3.00 -27.49 26.55
CA THR A 163 -3.41 -27.96 25.21
C THR A 163 -4.35 -29.17 25.28
N PRO A 164 -5.50 -29.21 24.60
CA PRO A 164 -6.30 -30.41 24.50
C PRO A 164 -5.63 -31.44 23.58
N ARG A 165 -5.42 -32.66 24.12
CA ARG A 165 -4.99 -33.84 23.36
C ARG A 165 -6.16 -34.32 22.48
N PHE A 166 -5.97 -34.36 21.18
CA PHE A 166 -6.83 -35.11 20.28
C PHE A 166 -6.58 -36.63 20.50
N ARG A 167 -7.63 -37.38 20.87
CA ARG A 167 -7.66 -38.84 20.78
C ARG A 167 -8.12 -39.21 19.38
N HIS A 168 -7.34 -40.06 18.74
CA HIS A 168 -7.79 -40.86 17.61
C HIS A 168 -8.48 -42.11 18.17
N ASP A 169 -9.71 -42.32 17.77
CA ASP A 169 -10.39 -43.61 17.64
C ASP A 169 -10.96 -43.71 16.23
#